data_f2cce31379f9b086c03a11755bb77c01
#
_entry.id   f2cce31379f9b086c03a11755bb77c01
#
_cell.length_a   1.000
_cell.length_b   1.000
_cell.length_c   1.000
_cell.angle_alpha   90.00
_cell.angle_beta   90.00
_cell.angle_gamma   90.00
#
_symmetry.space_group_name_H-M   'P 1'
#
loop_
_entity.id
_entity.type
_entity.pdbx_description
1 polymer ?
#
loop_
_entity_poly.entity_id
_entity_poly.type
_entity_poly.pdbx_seq_one_letter_code
_entity_poly.pdbx_strand_id
1 'polypeptide(L)'
;MIFENARVPHANVVGEVNGAVRKTGGAGGDTTGGDLFGDLELSANALGICDDACESALRYGKTARQGGRALFAQQQVQLKINRMYMMTEALRSFVLRVAWEHDRKIHSCNAGLAMNYSCDVVQEVTELYMDIRGADGGHMDPHTDKLVRDSFIWSHLAGDSVSRIKVTKRIID
;
A
#
# COMPACT_ATOMS: atom_id res chain seq x y z
N MET A 1 12.97 21.19 -9.21
CA MET A 1 13.05 22.41 -8.38
C MET A 1 14.50 22.83 -8.37
N ILE A 2 14.80 24.07 -8.71
CA ILE A 2 16.16 24.62 -8.75
C ILE A 2 16.23 25.71 -7.69
N PHE A 3 17.24 25.66 -6.83
CA PHE A 3 17.49 26.67 -5.80
C PHE A 3 18.73 27.47 -6.20
N GLU A 4 18.59 28.78 -6.36
CA GLU A 4 19.70 29.68 -6.67
C GLU A 4 19.93 30.63 -5.48
N ASN A 5 21.12 30.56 -4.87
CA ASN A 5 21.52 31.39 -3.74
C ASN A 5 20.54 31.40 -2.54
N ALA A 6 19.74 30.33 -2.35
CA ALA A 6 18.82 30.20 -1.23
C ALA A 6 19.62 30.09 0.08
N ARG A 7 19.44 31.08 0.97
CA ARG A 7 20.06 31.07 2.30
C ARG A 7 19.12 30.50 3.32
N VAL A 8 19.52 29.42 3.99
CA VAL A 8 18.75 28.77 5.07
C VAL A 8 19.54 28.97 6.38
N PRO A 9 18.88 29.39 7.48
CA PRO A 9 19.52 29.50 8.79
C PRO A 9 20.10 28.14 9.23
N HIS A 10 21.26 28.15 9.85
CA HIS A 10 21.93 26.93 10.33
C HIS A 10 21.02 26.14 11.30
N ALA A 11 20.17 26.82 12.07
CA ALA A 11 19.20 26.19 12.97
C ALA A 11 18.16 25.27 12.26
N ASN A 12 17.98 25.45 10.96
CA ASN A 12 17.06 24.63 10.15
C ASN A 12 17.75 23.41 9.51
N VAL A 13 19.05 23.21 9.78
CA VAL A 13 19.77 22.02 9.30
C VAL A 13 19.39 20.82 10.16
N VAL A 14 18.82 19.79 9.54
CA VAL A 14 18.53 18.52 10.20
C VAL A 14 19.77 17.64 10.17
N GLY A 15 20.38 17.41 11.34
CA GLY A 15 21.64 16.67 11.46
C GLY A 15 22.87 17.57 11.26
N GLU A 16 23.86 17.11 10.53
CA GLU A 16 25.11 17.83 10.24
C GLU A 16 25.13 18.36 8.80
N VAL A 17 25.79 19.48 8.57
CA VAL A 17 26.02 20.02 7.21
C VAL A 17 26.74 18.95 6.37
N ASN A 18 26.17 18.61 5.23
CA ASN A 18 26.58 17.48 4.36
C ASN A 18 26.42 16.07 4.97
N GLY A 19 25.81 15.95 6.15
CA GLY A 19 25.58 14.68 6.83
C GLY A 19 24.32 13.93 6.32
N ALA A 20 23.34 14.66 5.80
CA ALA A 20 22.05 14.11 5.37
C ALA A 20 22.18 13.00 4.30
N VAL A 21 23.13 13.16 3.37
CA VAL A 21 23.38 12.16 2.31
C VAL A 21 23.91 10.82 2.86
N ARG A 22 24.46 10.82 4.07
CA ARG A 22 25.00 9.61 4.71
C ARG A 22 24.01 8.93 5.66
N LYS A 23 23.03 9.66 6.22
CA LYS A 23 22.10 9.17 7.27
C LYS A 23 20.69 8.88 6.75
N THR A 24 20.26 9.61 5.74
CA THR A 24 19.01 9.28 5.06
C THR A 24 19.40 8.46 3.84
N GLY A 25 19.16 7.16 3.87
CA GLY A 25 19.27 6.32 2.70
C GLY A 25 18.42 6.89 1.56
N GLY A 26 18.97 7.90 0.87
CA GLY A 26 18.43 8.33 -0.40
C GLY A 26 18.47 7.14 -1.35
N ALA A 27 17.75 7.16 -2.45
CA ALA A 27 17.53 6.09 -3.43
C ALA A 27 18.80 5.33 -3.93
N GLY A 28 19.91 5.37 -3.22
CA GLY A 28 21.18 4.69 -3.45
C GLY A 28 22.00 4.41 -2.18
N GLY A 29 21.48 4.72 -0.97
CA GLY A 29 22.16 4.45 0.30
C GLY A 29 21.99 3.00 0.72
N ASP A 30 23.00 2.47 1.42
CA ASP A 30 22.97 1.15 2.03
C ASP A 30 21.80 1.05 3.02
N THR A 31 20.75 0.34 2.61
CA THR A 31 19.47 0.21 3.30
C THR A 31 19.49 -0.87 4.38
N THR A 32 20.65 -1.19 4.94
CA THR A 32 20.81 -2.24 5.94
C THR A 32 20.14 -1.95 7.29
N GLY A 33 19.37 -0.88 7.43
CA GLY A 33 18.69 -0.60 8.70
C GLY A 33 17.63 0.49 8.72
N GLY A 34 17.44 1.25 7.63
CA GLY A 34 16.60 2.46 7.64
C GLY A 34 15.19 2.29 7.05
N ASP A 35 15.00 1.39 6.13
CA ASP A 35 13.75 1.29 5.36
C ASP A 35 12.70 0.35 5.96
N LEU A 36 13.06 -0.46 6.93
CA LEU A 36 12.13 -1.41 7.58
C LEU A 36 10.88 -0.73 8.15
N PHE A 37 11.05 0.46 8.74
CA PHE A 37 9.92 1.21 9.29
C PHE A 37 9.07 1.83 8.19
N GLY A 38 9.70 2.39 7.16
CA GLY A 38 8.98 2.94 6.00
C GLY A 38 8.17 1.89 5.26
N ASP A 39 8.73 0.71 5.04
CA ASP A 39 8.04 -0.40 4.39
C ASP A 39 6.82 -0.88 5.21
N LEU A 40 6.95 -0.95 6.55
CA LEU A 40 5.85 -1.31 7.45
C LEU A 40 4.75 -0.25 7.45
N GLU A 41 5.11 1.04 7.54
CA GLU A 41 4.16 2.16 7.51
C GLU A 41 3.38 2.18 6.21
N LEU A 42 4.05 2.06 5.07
CA LEU A 42 3.40 2.03 3.76
C LEU A 42 2.49 0.81 3.60
N SER A 43 2.91 -0.35 4.11
CA SER A 43 2.07 -1.57 4.10
C SER A 43 0.81 -1.39 4.95
N ALA A 44 0.90 -0.73 6.10
CA ALA A 44 -0.24 -0.42 6.95
C ALA A 44 -1.20 0.58 6.28
N ASN A 45 -0.67 1.58 5.57
CA ASN A 45 -1.49 2.51 4.80
C ASN A 45 -2.23 1.80 3.65
N ALA A 46 -1.56 0.90 2.92
CA ALA A 46 -2.19 0.08 1.89
C ALA A 46 -3.33 -0.79 2.45
N LEU A 47 -3.11 -1.37 3.64
CA LEU A 47 -4.14 -2.13 4.35
C LEU A 47 -5.37 -1.28 4.65
N GLY A 48 -5.19 -0.01 5.08
CA GLY A 48 -6.29 0.92 5.31
C GLY A 48 -7.11 1.20 4.04
N ILE A 49 -6.46 1.32 2.87
CA ILE A 49 -7.15 1.45 1.59
C ILE A 49 -7.96 0.18 1.26
N CYS A 50 -7.39 -1.00 1.51
CA CYS A 50 -8.08 -2.27 1.30
C CYS A 50 -9.32 -2.41 2.20
N ASP A 51 -9.21 -2.01 3.47
CA ASP A 51 -10.33 -2.03 4.42
C ASP A 51 -11.48 -1.15 3.94
N ASP A 52 -11.18 0.09 3.56
CA ASP A 52 -12.18 1.02 3.06
C ASP A 52 -12.84 0.49 1.77
N ALA A 53 -12.07 -0.04 0.83
CA ALA A 53 -12.60 -0.65 -0.38
C ALA A 53 -13.54 -1.85 -0.07
N CYS A 54 -13.16 -2.72 0.86
CA CYS A 54 -13.98 -3.87 1.28
C CYS A 54 -15.30 -3.43 1.92
N GLU A 55 -15.24 -2.50 2.88
CA GLU A 55 -16.45 -2.00 3.55
C GLU A 55 -17.39 -1.27 2.59
N SER A 56 -16.82 -0.46 1.71
CA SER A 56 -17.56 0.28 0.70
C SER A 56 -18.19 -0.63 -0.34
N ALA A 57 -17.47 -1.67 -0.80
CA ALA A 57 -18.01 -2.70 -1.70
C ALA A 57 -19.18 -3.45 -1.08
N LEU A 58 -19.05 -3.85 0.19
CA LEU A 58 -20.11 -4.55 0.92
C LEU A 58 -21.36 -3.67 1.10
N ARG A 59 -21.15 -2.40 1.48
CA ARG A 59 -22.24 -1.41 1.63
C ARG A 59 -22.96 -1.18 0.32
N TYR A 60 -22.23 -0.95 -0.76
CA TYR A 60 -22.79 -0.77 -2.10
C TYR A 60 -23.54 -2.01 -2.57
N GLY A 61 -22.95 -3.19 -2.44
CA GLY A 61 -23.58 -4.46 -2.83
C GLY A 61 -24.92 -4.73 -2.14
N LYS A 62 -25.08 -4.26 -0.89
CA LYS A 62 -26.35 -4.38 -0.14
C LYS A 62 -27.41 -3.39 -0.58
N THR A 63 -27.02 -2.18 -1.00
CA THR A 63 -27.94 -1.08 -1.33
C THR A 63 -28.28 -0.99 -2.81
N ALA A 64 -27.29 -1.21 -3.68
CA ALA A 64 -27.47 -1.16 -5.13
C ALA A 64 -28.33 -2.32 -5.62
N ARG A 65 -29.10 -2.04 -6.68
CA ARG A 65 -30.01 -3.03 -7.29
C ARG A 65 -29.74 -3.17 -8.78
N GLN A 66 -29.74 -4.42 -9.25
CA GLN A 66 -29.63 -4.73 -10.66
C GLN A 66 -30.53 -5.92 -10.98
N GLY A 67 -31.31 -5.84 -12.06
CA GLY A 67 -32.26 -6.89 -12.44
C GLY A 67 -33.33 -7.16 -11.36
N GLY A 68 -33.77 -6.12 -10.61
CA GLY A 68 -34.80 -6.23 -9.58
C GLY A 68 -34.33 -6.81 -8.24
N ARG A 69 -33.05 -7.18 -8.10
CA ARG A 69 -32.46 -7.76 -6.89
C ARG A 69 -31.33 -6.87 -6.35
N ALA A 70 -31.04 -7.03 -5.04
CA ALA A 70 -29.81 -6.44 -4.48
C ALA A 70 -28.59 -7.00 -5.23
N LEU A 71 -27.60 -6.13 -5.49
CA LEU A 71 -26.40 -6.53 -6.23
C LEU A 71 -25.66 -7.67 -5.49
N PHE A 72 -25.67 -7.65 -4.16
CA PHE A 72 -25.10 -8.69 -3.31
C PHE A 72 -25.76 -10.07 -3.50
N ALA A 73 -26.98 -10.16 -4.03
CA ALA A 73 -27.63 -11.44 -4.34
C ALA A 73 -27.01 -12.16 -5.56
N GLN A 74 -26.14 -11.49 -6.31
CA GLN A 74 -25.45 -12.07 -7.45
C GLN A 74 -24.19 -12.81 -6.99
N GLN A 75 -24.05 -14.08 -7.37
CA GLN A 75 -22.91 -14.93 -6.97
C GLN A 75 -21.54 -14.33 -7.36
N GLN A 76 -21.45 -13.71 -8.53
CA GLN A 76 -20.21 -13.07 -8.99
C GLN A 76 -19.77 -11.94 -8.06
N VAL A 77 -20.72 -11.15 -7.53
CA VAL A 77 -20.42 -10.08 -6.58
C VAL A 77 -19.99 -10.66 -5.24
N GLN A 78 -20.65 -11.71 -4.77
CA GLN A 78 -20.24 -12.40 -3.55
C GLN A 78 -18.83 -12.96 -3.64
N LEU A 79 -18.46 -13.57 -4.78
CA LEU A 79 -17.11 -14.10 -5.01
C LEU A 79 -16.06 -12.99 -5.02
N LYS A 80 -16.34 -11.85 -5.66
CA LYS A 80 -15.43 -10.69 -5.67
C LYS A 80 -15.23 -10.14 -4.25
N ILE A 81 -16.30 -9.92 -3.51
CA ILE A 81 -16.22 -9.45 -2.12
C ILE A 81 -15.46 -10.46 -1.25
N ASN A 82 -15.73 -11.76 -1.38
CA ASN A 82 -14.98 -12.77 -0.65
C ASN A 82 -13.47 -12.70 -0.95
N ARG A 83 -13.10 -12.58 -2.24
CA ARG A 83 -11.68 -12.44 -2.64
C ARG A 83 -11.04 -11.19 -2.04
N MET A 84 -11.72 -10.05 -2.07
CA MET A 84 -11.24 -8.81 -1.45
C MET A 84 -10.93 -9.02 0.03
N TYR A 85 -11.88 -9.58 0.79
CA TYR A 85 -11.69 -9.86 2.22
C TYR A 85 -10.56 -10.85 2.50
N MET A 86 -10.47 -11.94 1.72
CA MET A 86 -9.38 -12.92 1.87
C MET A 86 -8.00 -12.27 1.72
N MET A 87 -7.82 -11.44 0.71
CA MET A 87 -6.55 -10.77 0.43
C MET A 87 -6.22 -9.73 1.49
N THR A 88 -7.22 -8.95 1.92
CA THR A 88 -7.06 -7.95 2.97
C THR A 88 -6.69 -8.60 4.31
N GLU A 89 -7.32 -9.70 4.70
CA GLU A 89 -6.98 -10.41 5.94
C GLU A 89 -5.60 -11.10 5.89
N ALA A 90 -5.21 -11.63 4.72
CA ALA A 90 -3.86 -12.15 4.53
C ALA A 90 -2.81 -11.02 4.68
N LEU A 91 -3.05 -9.86 4.07
CA LEU A 91 -2.19 -8.70 4.21
C LEU A 91 -2.14 -8.21 5.67
N ARG A 92 -3.30 -8.12 6.35
CA ARG A 92 -3.39 -7.75 7.76
C ARG A 92 -2.52 -8.64 8.64
N SER A 93 -2.63 -9.95 8.46
CA SER A 93 -1.84 -10.93 9.20
C SER A 93 -0.34 -10.73 8.96
N PHE A 94 0.04 -10.42 7.73
CA PHE A 94 1.44 -10.20 7.40
C PHE A 94 1.97 -8.88 7.99
N VAL A 95 1.23 -7.79 7.88
CA VAL A 95 1.58 -6.48 8.48
C VAL A 95 1.74 -6.61 10.00
N LEU A 96 0.79 -7.25 10.68
CA LEU A 96 0.86 -7.47 12.12
C LEU A 96 2.06 -8.33 12.53
N ARG A 97 2.39 -9.35 11.75
CA ARG A 97 3.59 -10.15 11.97
C ARG A 97 4.87 -9.31 11.85
N VAL A 98 4.97 -8.47 10.82
CA VAL A 98 6.14 -7.60 10.63
C VAL A 98 6.25 -6.58 11.77
N ALA A 99 5.13 -5.99 12.20
CA ALA A 99 5.10 -5.10 13.34
C ALA A 99 5.60 -5.79 14.62
N TRP A 100 5.16 -7.02 14.87
CA TRP A 100 5.61 -7.83 16.00
C TRP A 100 7.12 -8.17 15.92
N GLU A 101 7.63 -8.50 14.73
CA GLU A 101 9.06 -8.72 14.50
C GLU A 101 9.87 -7.45 14.79
N HIS A 102 9.36 -6.30 14.33
CA HIS A 102 9.99 -4.99 14.55
C HIS A 102 10.10 -4.66 16.05
N ASP A 103 9.01 -4.82 16.82
CA ASP A 103 8.98 -4.57 18.26
C ASP A 103 9.98 -5.44 19.02
N ARG A 104 10.25 -6.64 18.53
CA ARG A 104 11.19 -7.59 19.11
C ARG A 104 12.62 -7.50 18.55
N LYS A 105 12.86 -6.54 17.66
CA LYS A 105 14.15 -6.33 16.98
C LYS A 105 14.64 -7.59 16.25
N ILE A 106 13.69 -8.34 15.67
CA ILE A 106 14.00 -9.50 14.84
C ILE A 106 14.36 -8.98 13.44
N HIS A 107 15.59 -9.27 13.02
CA HIS A 107 16.04 -8.91 11.67
C HIS A 107 15.51 -9.92 10.66
N SER A 108 14.67 -9.45 9.73
CA SER A 108 14.11 -10.27 8.66
C SER A 108 13.91 -9.42 7.40
N CYS A 109 13.73 -10.08 6.25
CA CYS A 109 13.33 -9.40 5.02
C CYS A 109 11.80 -9.23 4.90
N ASN A 110 11.04 -9.61 5.94
CA ASN A 110 9.59 -9.67 5.90
C ASN A 110 8.93 -8.30 5.68
N ALA A 111 9.52 -7.19 6.14
CA ALA A 111 8.98 -5.86 5.90
C ALA A 111 8.94 -5.54 4.39
N GLY A 112 10.04 -5.77 3.68
CA GLY A 112 10.07 -5.58 2.23
C GLY A 112 9.16 -6.55 1.47
N LEU A 113 9.03 -7.79 1.96
CA LEU A 113 8.07 -8.75 1.38
C LEU A 113 6.62 -8.32 1.62
N ALA A 114 6.29 -7.83 2.82
CA ALA A 114 4.97 -7.30 3.12
C ALA A 114 4.65 -6.08 2.26
N MET A 115 5.62 -5.18 2.06
CA MET A 115 5.46 -4.03 1.18
C MET A 115 5.21 -4.46 -0.27
N ASN A 116 5.97 -5.40 -0.80
CA ASN A 116 5.75 -5.91 -2.15
C ASN A 116 4.36 -6.56 -2.30
N TYR A 117 3.96 -7.34 -1.30
CA TYR A 117 2.64 -7.97 -1.27
C TYR A 117 1.51 -6.94 -1.13
N SER A 118 1.70 -5.91 -0.32
CA SER A 118 0.71 -4.83 -0.16
C SER A 118 0.43 -4.09 -1.47
N CYS A 119 1.46 -3.89 -2.31
CA CYS A 119 1.30 -3.27 -3.63
C CYS A 119 0.40 -4.10 -4.54
N ASP A 120 0.59 -5.42 -4.57
CA ASP A 120 -0.23 -6.31 -5.38
C ASP A 120 -1.67 -6.38 -4.85
N VAL A 121 -1.81 -6.49 -3.53
CA VAL A 121 -3.13 -6.60 -2.88
C VAL A 121 -3.95 -5.33 -3.02
N VAL A 122 -3.37 -4.16 -2.75
CA VAL A 122 -4.11 -2.89 -2.80
C VAL A 122 -4.63 -2.61 -4.21
N GLN A 123 -3.85 -2.92 -5.22
CA GLN A 123 -4.25 -2.77 -6.61
C GLN A 123 -5.41 -3.73 -6.95
N GLU A 124 -5.26 -5.02 -6.68
CA GLU A 124 -6.29 -6.01 -6.99
C GLU A 124 -7.59 -5.75 -6.21
N VAL A 125 -7.52 -5.39 -4.93
CA VAL A 125 -8.70 -5.10 -4.11
C VAL A 125 -9.46 -3.88 -4.62
N THR A 126 -8.76 -2.81 -4.99
CA THR A 126 -9.41 -1.60 -5.52
C THR A 126 -9.97 -1.81 -6.93
N GLU A 127 -9.31 -2.62 -7.77
CA GLU A 127 -9.84 -3.03 -9.07
C GLU A 127 -11.13 -3.85 -8.93
N LEU A 128 -11.16 -4.82 -8.01
CA LEU A 128 -12.37 -5.60 -7.73
C LEU A 128 -13.51 -4.72 -7.20
N TYR A 129 -13.19 -3.72 -6.38
CA TYR A 129 -14.18 -2.73 -5.94
C TYR A 129 -14.73 -1.92 -7.10
N MET A 130 -13.87 -1.40 -7.99
CA MET A 130 -14.30 -0.70 -9.20
C MET A 130 -15.19 -1.58 -10.07
N ASP A 131 -14.86 -2.85 -10.24
CA ASP A 131 -15.64 -3.83 -10.97
C ASP A 131 -17.05 -4.04 -10.37
N ILE A 132 -17.16 -4.06 -9.03
CA ILE A 132 -18.46 -4.17 -8.33
C ILE A 132 -19.30 -2.91 -8.54
N ARG A 133 -18.66 -1.74 -8.55
CA ARG A 133 -19.32 -0.45 -8.80
C ARG A 133 -19.72 -0.26 -10.26
N GLY A 134 -18.97 -0.87 -11.18
CA GLY A 134 -19.19 -0.72 -12.61
C GLY A 134 -19.06 0.74 -13.07
N ALA A 135 -19.95 1.18 -13.95
CA ALA A 135 -19.94 2.55 -14.49
C ALA A 135 -20.08 3.62 -13.40
N ASP A 136 -20.84 3.34 -12.34
CA ASP A 136 -21.02 4.28 -11.22
C ASP A 136 -19.69 4.59 -10.50
N GLY A 137 -18.78 3.62 -10.42
CA GLY A 137 -17.49 3.79 -9.77
C GLY A 137 -16.58 4.80 -10.47
N GLY A 138 -16.55 4.78 -11.79
CA GLY A 138 -15.70 5.67 -12.56
C GLY A 138 -16.33 7.04 -12.88
N HIS A 139 -17.66 7.16 -12.85
CA HIS A 139 -18.36 8.34 -13.31
C HIS A 139 -19.07 9.14 -12.21
N MET A 140 -19.63 8.44 -11.22
CA MET A 140 -20.51 9.05 -10.23
C MET A 140 -19.92 9.03 -8.80
N ASP A 141 -18.84 8.29 -8.57
CA ASP A 141 -18.25 8.14 -7.23
C ASP A 141 -16.76 8.51 -7.22
N PRO A 142 -16.44 9.76 -6.87
CA PRO A 142 -15.04 10.19 -6.76
C PRO A 142 -14.25 9.42 -5.70
N HIS A 143 -14.90 8.77 -4.73
CA HIS A 143 -14.24 7.98 -3.71
C HIS A 143 -13.67 6.68 -4.30
N THR A 144 -14.47 5.95 -5.08
CA THR A 144 -14.01 4.73 -5.77
C THR A 144 -12.86 5.03 -6.73
N ASP A 145 -13.02 6.06 -7.57
CA ASP A 145 -11.98 6.52 -8.49
C ASP A 145 -10.69 6.91 -7.75
N LYS A 146 -10.82 7.61 -6.62
CA LYS A 146 -9.65 7.98 -5.80
C LYS A 146 -8.91 6.74 -5.29
N LEU A 147 -9.60 5.76 -4.72
CA LEU A 147 -8.95 4.55 -4.18
C LEU A 147 -8.17 3.79 -5.26
N VAL A 148 -8.73 3.67 -6.46
CA VAL A 148 -8.04 3.04 -7.60
C VAL A 148 -6.80 3.84 -8.00
N ARG A 149 -6.91 5.15 -8.16
CA ARG A 149 -5.75 5.98 -8.52
C ARG A 149 -4.67 5.95 -7.44
N ASP A 150 -5.05 6.01 -6.18
CA ASP A 150 -4.11 5.94 -5.06
C ASP A 150 -3.39 4.58 -5.03
N SER A 151 -4.07 3.48 -5.36
CA SER A 151 -3.46 2.15 -5.37
C SER A 151 -2.29 2.02 -6.35
N PHE A 152 -2.36 2.70 -7.51
CA PHE A 152 -1.26 2.70 -8.48
C PHE A 152 0.00 3.40 -7.96
N ILE A 153 -0.13 4.35 -7.03
CA ILE A 153 1.01 5.06 -6.45
C ILE A 153 1.89 4.10 -5.65
N TRP A 154 1.29 3.11 -4.98
CA TRP A 154 2.03 2.14 -4.15
C TRP A 154 3.10 1.38 -4.92
N SER A 155 2.81 0.94 -6.14
CA SER A 155 3.79 0.24 -6.99
C SER A 155 4.99 1.13 -7.38
N HIS A 156 4.84 2.45 -7.31
CA HIS A 156 5.89 3.42 -7.62
C HIS A 156 6.63 3.91 -6.37
N LEU A 157 6.05 3.76 -5.18
CA LEU A 157 6.70 4.15 -3.93
C LEU A 157 7.77 3.14 -3.49
N ALA A 158 7.44 1.84 -3.48
CA ALA A 158 8.37 0.80 -3.02
C ALA A 158 8.15 -0.59 -3.65
N GLY A 159 7.08 -0.79 -4.42
CA GLY A 159 6.73 -2.07 -5.05
C GLY A 159 7.29 -2.26 -6.46
N ASP A 160 8.20 -1.42 -6.91
CA ASP A 160 8.79 -1.49 -8.24
C ASP A 160 9.73 -2.70 -8.41
N SER A 161 10.07 -3.01 -9.64
CA SER A 161 10.95 -4.15 -9.97
C SER A 161 12.31 -4.07 -9.27
N VAL A 162 12.85 -2.87 -9.06
CA VAL A 162 14.17 -2.68 -8.41
C VAL A 162 14.07 -3.02 -6.93
N SER A 163 13.02 -2.55 -6.25
CA SER A 163 12.75 -2.86 -4.83
C SER A 163 12.53 -4.36 -4.63
N ARG A 164 11.76 -5.02 -5.52
CA ARG A 164 11.54 -6.46 -5.48
C ARG A 164 12.84 -7.26 -5.64
N ILE A 165 13.72 -6.87 -6.57
CA ILE A 165 15.04 -7.50 -6.75
C ILE A 165 15.92 -7.32 -5.50
N LYS A 166 15.91 -6.14 -4.85
CA LYS A 166 16.66 -5.91 -3.61
C LYS A 166 16.20 -6.84 -2.48
N VAL A 167 14.87 -7.00 -2.32
CA VAL A 167 14.32 -7.93 -1.33
C VAL A 167 14.71 -9.36 -1.63
N THR A 168 14.66 -9.78 -2.90
CA THR A 168 15.07 -11.13 -3.33
C THR A 168 16.53 -11.41 -2.99
N LYS A 169 17.43 -10.46 -3.20
CA LYS A 169 18.85 -10.62 -2.82
C LYS A 169 19.00 -10.88 -1.32
N ARG A 170 18.26 -10.18 -0.47
CA ARG A 170 18.29 -10.40 1.00
C ARG A 170 17.77 -11.78 1.45
N ILE A 171 16.98 -12.46 0.61
CA ILE A 171 16.50 -13.82 0.91
C ILE A 171 17.59 -14.85 0.59
N ILE A 172 18.44 -14.54 -0.39
CA ILE A 172 19.48 -15.46 -0.90
C ILE A 172 20.77 -15.37 -0.09
N ASP A 173 21.09 -14.18 0.44
CA ASP A 173 22.25 -13.93 1.29
C ASP A 173 22.01 -14.44 2.72
#